data_8361ea3669b32861a7a26cba0ee11250
#
_entry.id   8361ea3669b32861a7a26cba0ee11250
#
_cell.length_a   1.000
_cell.length_b   1.000
_cell.length_c   1.000
_cell.angle_alpha   90.00
_cell.angle_beta   90.00
_cell.angle_gamma   90.00
#
_symmetry.space_group_name_H-M   'P 1'
#
loop_
_entity.id
_entity.type
_entity.pdbx_description
1 polymer ?
#
loop_
_entity_poly.entity_id
_entity_poly.type
_entity_poly.pdbx_seq_one_letter_code
_entity_poly.pdbx_strand_id
1 'polypeptide(L)'
;LSSIGIWMMPVTIVKFGKFSGMYMCAIAFFLHFQYNGWMLSSLMGLLVHKMGWQAQYPNLIRRVFIVFQAGVLGSVFISWVGYFSYPIYYILGGLSVLLWLGAVATLAYLYFKTKPLRLLPTVFITLFILKLLMMFTGAFPQLTPYLFQNIDLLIAYLHFNFL
;
A
#
# COMPACT_ATOMS: atom_id res chain seq x y z
N LEU A 1 -2.49 13.86 -2.92
CA LEU A 1 -3.44 13.16 -2.05
C LEU A 1 -2.98 13.14 -0.59
N SER A 2 -1.72 12.77 -0.28
CA SER A 2 -1.23 12.71 1.10
C SER A 2 -1.48 13.99 1.90
N SER A 3 -1.27 15.15 1.29
CA SER A 3 -1.50 16.46 1.91
C SER A 3 -2.94 16.68 2.42
N ILE A 4 -3.93 16.04 1.80
CA ILE A 4 -5.34 16.11 2.25
C ILE A 4 -5.45 15.57 3.67
N GLY A 5 -4.77 14.47 3.99
CA GLY A 5 -4.77 13.89 5.35
C GLY A 5 -4.25 14.87 6.40
N ILE A 6 -3.20 15.65 6.09
CA ILE A 6 -2.67 16.67 7.01
C ILE A 6 -3.73 17.73 7.32
N TRP A 7 -4.45 18.22 6.30
CA TRP A 7 -5.51 19.21 6.48
C TRP A 7 -6.75 18.65 7.19
N MET A 8 -7.02 17.35 7.04
CA MET A 8 -8.11 16.68 7.75
C MET A 8 -7.85 16.54 9.24
N MET A 9 -6.59 16.39 9.68
CA MET A 9 -6.26 16.16 11.11
C MET A 9 -6.78 17.27 12.03
N PRO A 10 -6.50 18.57 11.81
CA PRO A 10 -7.02 19.64 12.65
C PRO A 10 -8.55 19.67 12.69
N VAL A 11 -9.19 19.48 11.53
CA VAL A 11 -10.66 19.48 11.43
C VAL A 11 -11.27 18.33 12.23
N THR A 12 -10.67 17.13 12.14
CA THR A 12 -11.16 15.96 12.89
C THR A 12 -10.92 16.08 14.39
N ILE A 13 -9.81 16.69 14.82
CA ILE A 13 -9.57 16.96 16.25
C ILE A 13 -10.63 17.89 16.82
N VAL A 14 -10.92 18.99 16.12
CA VAL A 14 -11.90 19.98 16.60
C VAL A 14 -13.31 19.42 16.63
N LYS A 15 -13.72 18.64 15.61
CA LYS A 15 -15.08 18.13 15.50
C LYS A 15 -15.34 16.85 16.32
N PHE A 16 -14.38 15.94 16.38
CA PHE A 16 -14.59 14.59 16.92
C PHE A 16 -13.67 14.26 18.11
N GLY A 17 -12.72 15.13 18.41
CA GLY A 17 -11.74 14.95 19.48
C GLY A 17 -10.50 14.16 19.02
N LYS A 18 -9.43 14.38 19.78
CA LYS A 18 -8.17 13.64 19.64
C LYS A 18 -8.43 12.15 19.98
N PHE A 19 -7.86 11.23 19.22
CA PHE A 19 -8.07 9.78 19.32
C PHE A 19 -9.44 9.26 18.85
N SER A 20 -10.29 10.08 18.25
CA SER A 20 -11.49 9.57 17.58
C SER A 20 -11.12 8.69 16.38
N GLY A 21 -12.00 7.77 15.99
CA GLY A 21 -11.82 6.95 14.79
C GLY A 21 -11.58 7.79 13.52
N MET A 22 -12.27 8.94 13.41
CA MET A 22 -12.08 9.87 12.29
C MET A 22 -10.69 10.50 12.27
N TYR A 23 -10.15 10.87 13.44
CA TYR A 23 -8.80 11.41 13.55
C TYR A 23 -7.76 10.34 13.16
N MET A 24 -7.93 9.10 13.66
CA MET A 24 -7.05 7.99 13.30
C MET A 24 -7.12 7.65 11.81
N CYS A 25 -8.30 7.71 11.21
CA CYS A 25 -8.44 7.54 9.76
C CYS A 25 -7.74 8.65 8.95
N ALA A 26 -7.73 9.89 9.43
CA ALA A 26 -7.01 10.99 8.79
C ALA A 26 -5.47 10.77 8.84
N ILE A 27 -4.96 10.29 9.97
CA ILE A 27 -3.54 9.89 10.12
C ILE A 27 -3.22 8.74 9.17
N ALA A 28 -4.05 7.67 9.19
CA ALA A 28 -3.86 6.51 8.33
C ALA A 28 -3.88 6.89 6.84
N PHE A 29 -4.78 7.77 6.43
CA PHE A 29 -4.85 8.31 5.08
C PHE A 29 -3.56 9.05 4.70
N PHE A 30 -3.09 9.95 5.56
CA PHE A 30 -1.83 10.67 5.31
C PHE A 30 -0.66 9.70 5.13
N LEU A 31 -0.45 8.81 6.10
CA LEU A 31 0.67 7.85 6.07
C LEU A 31 0.55 6.91 4.87
N HIS A 32 -0.65 6.42 4.57
CA HIS A 32 -0.88 5.53 3.44
C HIS A 32 -0.46 6.17 2.12
N PHE A 33 -0.92 7.39 1.82
CA PHE A 33 -0.58 8.06 0.57
C PHE A 33 0.83 8.64 0.56
N GLN A 34 1.41 8.95 1.71
CA GLN A 34 2.80 9.37 1.80
C GLN A 34 3.76 8.21 1.45
N TYR A 35 3.55 7.04 2.04
CA TYR A 35 4.47 5.92 1.85
C TYR A 35 4.08 5.05 0.65
N ASN A 36 2.84 4.64 0.54
CA ASN A 36 2.37 3.76 -0.52
C ASN A 36 2.08 4.53 -1.81
N GLY A 37 1.47 5.69 -1.72
CA GLY A 37 1.16 6.51 -2.88
C GLY A 37 2.39 7.14 -3.48
N TRP A 38 3.10 7.97 -2.72
CA TRP A 38 4.22 8.75 -3.27
C TRP A 38 5.53 7.97 -3.30
N MET A 39 6.00 7.50 -2.16
CA MET A 39 7.35 6.92 -2.05
C MET A 39 7.49 5.62 -2.86
N LEU A 40 6.59 4.65 -2.66
CA LEU A 40 6.67 3.37 -3.38
C LEU A 40 6.39 3.53 -4.89
N SER A 41 5.47 4.42 -5.29
CA SER A 41 5.24 4.72 -6.71
C SER A 41 6.49 5.31 -7.37
N SER A 42 7.21 6.20 -6.66
CA SER A 42 8.46 6.78 -7.15
C SER A 42 9.57 5.73 -7.29
N LEU A 43 9.72 4.84 -6.30
CA LEU A 43 10.70 3.75 -6.35
C LEU A 43 10.41 2.77 -7.49
N MET A 44 9.13 2.42 -7.71
CA MET A 44 8.72 1.59 -8.84
C MET A 44 8.95 2.27 -10.18
N GLY A 45 8.65 3.57 -10.28
CA GLY A 45 8.93 4.37 -11.46
C GLY A 45 10.43 4.40 -11.79
N LEU A 46 11.27 4.58 -10.77
CA LEU A 46 12.72 4.54 -10.91
C LEU A 46 13.22 3.16 -11.36
N LEU A 47 12.68 2.08 -10.81
CA LEU A 47 12.99 0.72 -11.24
C LEU A 47 12.64 0.51 -12.71
N VAL A 48 11.43 0.86 -13.14
CA VAL A 48 10.96 0.75 -14.53
C VAL A 48 11.86 1.55 -15.47
N HIS A 49 12.22 2.78 -15.09
CA HIS A 49 13.11 3.65 -15.87
C HIS A 49 14.51 3.04 -15.99
N LYS A 50 15.12 2.63 -14.88
CA LYS A 50 16.47 2.05 -14.85
C LYS A 50 16.55 0.73 -15.63
N MET A 51 15.46 -0.03 -15.71
CA MET A 51 15.40 -1.27 -16.49
C MET A 51 15.09 -1.02 -17.97
N GLY A 52 14.73 0.19 -18.38
CA GLY A 52 14.38 0.53 -19.76
C GLY A 52 13.07 -0.10 -20.24
N TRP A 53 12.22 -0.59 -19.33
CA TRP A 53 10.99 -1.30 -19.67
C TRP A 53 9.93 -0.40 -20.32
N GLN A 54 10.00 0.89 -20.04
CA GLN A 54 9.08 1.85 -20.66
C GLN A 54 9.27 1.92 -22.18
N ALA A 55 10.51 1.79 -22.68
CA ALA A 55 10.78 1.74 -24.12
C ALA A 55 10.48 0.37 -24.72
N GLN A 56 10.75 -0.74 -23.98
CA GLN A 56 10.59 -2.10 -24.48
C GLN A 56 9.12 -2.57 -24.48
N TYR A 57 8.35 -2.16 -23.45
CA TYR A 57 6.97 -2.64 -23.20
C TYR A 57 6.01 -1.48 -22.84
N PRO A 58 5.87 -0.43 -23.68
CA PRO A 58 5.17 0.80 -23.31
C PRO A 58 3.71 0.55 -22.89
N ASN A 59 2.97 -0.25 -23.65
CA ASN A 59 1.56 -0.55 -23.35
C ASN A 59 1.38 -1.38 -22.08
N LEU A 60 2.28 -2.33 -21.82
CA LEU A 60 2.24 -3.15 -20.61
C LEU A 60 2.54 -2.29 -19.39
N ILE A 61 3.60 -1.49 -19.43
CA ILE A 61 3.99 -0.61 -18.31
C ILE A 61 2.89 0.40 -18.00
N ARG A 62 2.25 0.98 -19.02
CA ARG A 62 1.09 1.86 -18.82
C ARG A 62 -0.06 1.16 -18.08
N ARG A 63 -0.41 -0.06 -18.49
CA ARG A 63 -1.47 -0.85 -17.83
C ARG A 63 -1.08 -1.20 -16.39
N VAL A 64 0.14 -1.68 -16.20
CA VAL A 64 0.67 -1.99 -14.85
C VAL A 64 0.63 -0.77 -13.95
N PHE A 65 1.01 0.42 -14.46
CA PHE A 65 0.94 1.66 -13.70
C PHE A 65 -0.50 2.00 -13.28
N ILE A 66 -1.48 1.88 -14.19
CA ILE A 66 -2.90 2.16 -13.88
C ILE A 66 -3.40 1.19 -12.81
N VAL A 67 -3.13 -0.11 -12.96
CA VAL A 67 -3.54 -1.14 -11.98
C VAL A 67 -2.85 -0.92 -10.64
N PHE A 68 -1.56 -0.57 -10.65
CA PHE A 68 -0.80 -0.24 -9.45
C PHE A 68 -1.44 0.94 -8.70
N GLN A 69 -1.74 2.04 -9.39
CA GLN A 69 -2.35 3.21 -8.77
C GLN A 69 -3.78 2.93 -8.27
N ALA A 70 -4.57 2.13 -8.99
CA ALA A 70 -5.88 1.69 -8.52
C ALA A 70 -5.76 0.86 -7.24
N GLY A 71 -4.76 -0.04 -7.17
CA GLY A 71 -4.44 -0.80 -5.97
C GLY A 71 -4.06 0.10 -4.79
N VAL A 72 -3.19 1.09 -5.03
CA VAL A 72 -2.80 2.07 -3.99
C VAL A 72 -4.00 2.86 -3.49
N LEU A 73 -4.85 3.37 -4.41
CA LEU A 73 -6.01 4.18 -4.04
C LEU A 73 -7.01 3.42 -3.19
N GLY A 74 -7.36 2.20 -3.59
CA GLY A 74 -8.38 1.44 -2.88
C GLY A 74 -7.87 0.72 -1.64
N SER A 75 -6.57 0.42 -1.54
CA SER A 75 -6.02 -0.27 -0.36
C SER A 75 -6.01 0.60 0.91
N VAL A 76 -6.26 1.91 0.80
CA VAL A 76 -6.49 2.78 1.97
C VAL A 76 -7.63 2.28 2.86
N PHE A 77 -8.62 1.61 2.28
CA PHE A 77 -9.75 1.05 3.05
C PHE A 77 -9.28 0.00 4.07
N ILE A 78 -8.22 -0.76 3.80
CA ILE A 78 -7.64 -1.67 4.80
C ILE A 78 -7.13 -0.92 6.03
N SER A 79 -6.60 0.28 5.86
CA SER A 79 -6.13 1.10 6.98
C SER A 79 -7.29 1.64 7.86
N TRP A 80 -8.52 1.60 7.36
CA TRP A 80 -9.70 2.11 8.06
C TRP A 80 -10.54 1.02 8.75
N VAL A 81 -10.39 -0.27 8.35
CA VAL A 81 -11.19 -1.37 8.94
C VAL A 81 -11.03 -1.53 10.44
N GLY A 82 -9.87 -1.14 11.00
CA GLY A 82 -9.64 -1.14 12.45
C GLY A 82 -10.46 -0.12 13.22
N TYR A 83 -10.98 0.90 12.55
CA TYR A 83 -11.77 1.98 13.15
C TYR A 83 -13.25 1.93 12.74
N PHE A 84 -13.51 1.48 11.52
CA PHE A 84 -14.85 1.36 10.95
C PHE A 84 -14.99 0.02 10.23
N SER A 85 -15.57 -0.97 10.89
CA SER A 85 -15.68 -2.35 10.39
C SER A 85 -16.85 -2.54 9.42
N TYR A 86 -16.97 -1.67 8.40
CA TYR A 86 -17.97 -1.83 7.35
C TYR A 86 -17.54 -2.93 6.36
N PRO A 87 -18.43 -3.90 6.03
CA PRO A 87 -18.09 -5.00 5.08
C PRO A 87 -17.51 -4.53 3.76
N ILE A 88 -17.97 -3.38 3.26
CA ILE A 88 -17.49 -2.80 1.99
C ILE A 88 -15.99 -2.45 2.03
N TYR A 89 -15.44 -2.06 3.18
CA TYR A 89 -14.03 -1.72 3.31
C TYR A 89 -13.13 -2.96 3.17
N TYR A 90 -13.55 -4.10 3.69
CA TYR A 90 -12.84 -5.37 3.53
C TYR A 90 -12.81 -5.81 2.06
N ILE A 91 -13.95 -5.70 1.38
CA ILE A 91 -14.07 -6.10 -0.04
C ILE A 91 -13.24 -5.17 -0.92
N LEU A 92 -13.48 -3.85 -0.85
CA LEU A 92 -12.77 -2.89 -1.68
C LEU A 92 -11.27 -2.88 -1.39
N GLY A 93 -10.90 -2.91 -0.13
CA GLY A 93 -9.51 -2.96 0.28
C GLY A 93 -8.82 -4.23 -0.17
N GLY A 94 -9.43 -5.40 0.06
CA GLY A 94 -8.88 -6.69 -0.36
C GLY A 94 -8.70 -6.81 -1.87
N LEU A 95 -9.72 -6.45 -2.66
CA LEU A 95 -9.63 -6.43 -4.12
C LEU A 95 -8.52 -5.49 -4.61
N SER A 96 -8.39 -4.32 -3.97
CA SER A 96 -7.36 -3.34 -4.33
C SER A 96 -5.95 -3.84 -4.02
N VAL A 97 -5.74 -4.54 -2.90
CA VAL A 97 -4.46 -5.17 -2.59
C VAL A 97 -4.12 -6.28 -3.59
N LEU A 98 -5.10 -7.08 -4.02
CA LEU A 98 -4.91 -8.09 -5.06
C LEU A 98 -4.52 -7.47 -6.41
N LEU A 99 -5.17 -6.38 -6.82
CA LEU A 99 -4.79 -5.63 -8.03
C LEU A 99 -3.35 -5.12 -7.92
N TRP A 100 -3.00 -4.56 -6.77
CA TRP A 100 -1.66 -4.06 -6.52
C TRP A 100 -0.61 -5.18 -6.54
N LEU A 101 -0.91 -6.31 -5.89
CA LEU A 101 -0.07 -7.50 -5.92
C LEU A 101 0.14 -8.02 -7.35
N GLY A 102 -0.90 -8.06 -8.17
CA GLY A 102 -0.82 -8.44 -9.59
C GLY A 102 0.09 -7.51 -10.40
N ALA A 103 0.01 -6.19 -10.16
CA ALA A 103 0.91 -5.23 -10.80
C ALA A 103 2.37 -5.45 -10.40
N VAL A 104 2.64 -5.64 -9.10
CA VAL A 104 4.00 -5.89 -8.58
C VAL A 104 4.52 -7.25 -9.07
N ALA A 105 3.69 -8.29 -9.08
CA ALA A 105 4.06 -9.61 -9.61
C ALA A 105 4.42 -9.55 -11.11
N THR A 106 3.72 -8.73 -11.90
CA THR A 106 4.05 -8.52 -13.31
C THR A 106 5.43 -7.86 -13.47
N LEU A 107 5.75 -6.85 -12.65
CA LEU A 107 7.07 -6.22 -12.67
C LEU A 107 8.17 -7.18 -12.17
N ALA A 108 7.87 -7.99 -11.17
CA ALA A 108 8.77 -9.05 -10.68
C ALA A 108 9.05 -10.07 -11.79
N TYR A 109 8.02 -10.55 -12.48
CA TYR A 109 8.18 -11.46 -13.62
C TYR A 109 9.07 -10.86 -14.71
N LEU A 110 8.84 -9.60 -15.10
CA LEU A 110 9.70 -8.91 -16.08
C LEU A 110 11.13 -8.81 -15.59
N TYR A 111 11.36 -8.53 -14.32
CA TYR A 111 12.69 -8.44 -13.74
C TYR A 111 13.43 -9.77 -13.84
N PHE A 112 12.85 -10.85 -13.36
CA PHE A 112 13.47 -12.17 -13.38
C PHE A 112 13.68 -12.73 -14.81
N LYS A 113 12.82 -12.32 -15.76
CA LYS A 113 12.96 -12.72 -17.17
C LYS A 113 14.05 -11.97 -17.92
N THR A 114 14.25 -10.67 -17.61
CA THR A 114 15.06 -9.78 -18.47
C THR A 114 16.44 -9.49 -17.92
N LYS A 115 16.69 -9.73 -16.65
CA LYS A 115 17.96 -9.33 -16.02
C LYS A 115 18.54 -10.43 -15.15
N PRO A 116 19.90 -10.48 -15.04
CA PRO A 116 20.54 -11.34 -14.05
C PRO A 116 20.14 -10.89 -12.64
N LEU A 117 20.01 -11.86 -11.75
CA LEU A 117 19.69 -11.61 -10.35
C LEU A 117 20.70 -10.64 -9.72
N ARG A 118 20.22 -9.49 -9.29
CA ARG A 118 20.98 -8.52 -8.50
C ARG A 118 20.36 -8.43 -7.11
N LEU A 119 21.19 -8.44 -6.09
CA LEU A 119 20.74 -8.52 -4.70
C LEU A 119 19.73 -7.44 -4.35
N LEU A 120 20.04 -6.16 -4.55
CA LEU A 120 19.20 -5.04 -4.14
C LEU A 120 17.79 -5.04 -4.76
N PRO A 121 17.61 -5.12 -6.10
CA PRO A 121 16.28 -5.17 -6.67
C PRO A 121 15.50 -6.43 -6.28
N THR A 122 16.17 -7.57 -6.13
CA THR A 122 15.53 -8.83 -5.72
C THR A 122 15.00 -8.70 -4.30
N VAL A 123 15.81 -8.21 -3.36
CA VAL A 123 15.40 -7.96 -1.97
C VAL A 123 14.23 -6.98 -1.93
N PHE A 124 14.32 -5.86 -2.66
CA PHE A 124 13.25 -4.87 -2.71
C PHE A 124 11.92 -5.47 -3.20
N ILE A 125 11.93 -6.20 -4.32
CA ILE A 125 10.72 -6.84 -4.88
C ILE A 125 10.15 -7.86 -3.88
N THR A 126 11.01 -8.68 -3.27
CA THR A 126 10.58 -9.71 -2.29
C THR A 126 9.93 -9.07 -1.06
N LEU A 127 10.58 -8.05 -0.47
CA LEU A 127 10.03 -7.34 0.68
C LEU A 127 8.72 -6.62 0.33
N PHE A 128 8.62 -6.09 -0.90
CA PHE A 128 7.39 -5.44 -1.33
C PHE A 128 6.23 -6.45 -1.49
N ILE A 129 6.48 -7.61 -2.08
CA ILE A 129 5.47 -8.68 -2.17
C ILE A 129 5.05 -9.13 -0.76
N LEU A 130 6.02 -9.36 0.14
CA LEU A 130 5.73 -9.75 1.52
C LEU A 130 4.87 -8.70 2.24
N LYS A 131 5.19 -7.41 2.08
CA LYS A 131 4.37 -6.31 2.58
C LYS A 131 2.92 -6.39 2.10
N LEU A 132 2.71 -6.62 0.79
CA LEU A 132 1.36 -6.70 0.24
C LEU A 132 0.60 -7.93 0.74
N LEU A 133 1.28 -9.06 0.94
CA LEU A 133 0.69 -10.25 1.56
C LEU A 133 0.28 -9.97 3.01
N MET A 134 1.15 -9.33 3.80
CA MET A 134 0.80 -8.89 5.15
C MET A 134 -0.39 -7.91 5.16
N MET A 135 -0.41 -6.96 4.21
CA MET A 135 -1.53 -6.02 4.08
C MET A 135 -2.83 -6.73 3.71
N PHE A 136 -2.76 -7.78 2.89
CA PHE A 136 -3.91 -8.58 2.49
C PHE A 136 -4.55 -9.31 3.67
N THR A 137 -3.79 -9.67 4.72
CA THR A 137 -4.37 -10.28 5.94
C THR A 137 -5.37 -9.36 6.62
N GLY A 138 -5.22 -8.04 6.50
CA GLY A 138 -6.19 -7.05 6.98
C GLY A 138 -7.54 -7.07 6.25
N ALA A 139 -7.65 -7.74 5.10
CA ALA A 139 -8.91 -7.92 4.39
C ALA A 139 -9.82 -9.01 5.00
N PHE A 140 -9.32 -9.77 5.98
CA PHE A 140 -10.08 -10.82 6.63
C PHE A 140 -10.67 -10.33 7.96
N PRO A 141 -12.02 -10.23 8.08
CA PRO A 141 -12.67 -9.71 9.29
C PRO A 141 -12.28 -10.45 10.58
N GLN A 142 -11.96 -11.76 10.47
CA GLN A 142 -11.56 -12.58 11.62
C GLN A 142 -10.18 -12.21 12.17
N LEU A 143 -9.27 -11.72 11.30
CA LEU A 143 -7.90 -11.37 11.68
C LEU A 143 -7.77 -9.91 12.13
N THR A 144 -8.64 -9.04 11.64
CA THR A 144 -8.58 -7.59 11.91
C THR A 144 -8.52 -7.24 13.40
N PRO A 145 -9.34 -7.81 14.30
CA PRO A 145 -9.26 -7.50 15.73
C PRO A 145 -7.87 -7.81 16.31
N TYR A 146 -7.28 -8.96 15.96
CA TYR A 146 -5.95 -9.33 16.44
C TYR A 146 -4.86 -8.39 15.93
N LEU A 147 -4.97 -7.94 14.67
CA LEU A 147 -3.98 -7.04 14.06
C LEU A 147 -4.03 -5.62 14.65
N PHE A 148 -5.23 -5.09 14.88
CA PHE A 148 -5.41 -3.72 15.35
C PHE A 148 -5.41 -3.57 16.87
N GLN A 149 -5.73 -4.63 17.63
CA GLN A 149 -5.68 -4.63 19.09
C GLN A 149 -4.26 -4.92 19.62
N ASN A 150 -3.43 -5.60 18.85
CA ASN A 150 -2.05 -5.88 19.23
C ASN A 150 -1.13 -4.76 18.71
N ILE A 151 -0.81 -3.83 19.60
CA ILE A 151 0.01 -2.66 19.27
C ILE A 151 1.41 -3.06 18.82
N ASP A 152 1.96 -4.14 19.35
CA ASP A 152 3.29 -4.62 18.97
C ASP A 152 3.33 -5.15 17.54
N LEU A 153 2.27 -5.86 17.12
CA LEU A 153 2.11 -6.29 15.71
C LEU A 153 1.96 -5.10 14.76
N LEU A 154 1.19 -4.08 15.17
CA LEU A 154 1.03 -2.87 14.39
C LEU A 154 2.35 -2.12 14.25
N ILE A 155 3.09 -1.96 15.35
CA ILE A 155 4.40 -1.32 15.35
C ILE A 155 5.40 -2.13 14.51
N ALA A 156 5.45 -3.45 14.66
CA ALA A 156 6.30 -4.32 13.84
C ALA A 156 5.99 -4.20 12.35
N TYR A 157 4.71 -4.19 11.97
CA TYR A 157 4.28 -3.97 10.59
C TYR A 157 4.72 -2.59 10.06
N LEU A 158 4.57 -1.53 10.87
CA LEU A 158 5.01 -0.19 10.48
C LEU A 158 6.54 -0.15 10.30
N HIS A 159 7.31 -0.70 11.23
CA HIS A 159 8.77 -0.76 11.10
C HIS A 159 9.20 -1.55 9.86
N PHE A 160 8.59 -2.71 9.61
CA PHE A 160 8.85 -3.48 8.40
C PHE A 160 8.57 -2.69 7.11
N ASN A 161 7.60 -1.77 7.14
CA ASN A 161 7.29 -0.92 5.98
C ASN A 161 8.26 0.25 5.80
N PHE A 162 9.01 0.66 6.84
CA PHE A 162 9.87 1.84 6.83
C PHE A 162 11.37 1.50 6.79
N LEU A 163 11.74 0.25 6.98
CA LEU A 163 13.11 -0.26 6.80
C LEU A 163 13.33 -0.75 5.36
#